data_0aa4a35d9f00f6c6a88bc65d002623fd
#
_entry.id   0aa4a35d9f00f6c6a88bc65d002623fd
#
_cell.length_a   1.000
_cell.length_b   1.000
_cell.length_c   1.000
_cell.angle_alpha   90.00
_cell.angle_beta   90.00
_cell.angle_gamma   90.00
#
_symmetry.space_group_name_H-M   'P 1'
#
loop_
_entity.id
_entity.type
_entity.pdbx_description
1 polymer ?
#
loop_
_entity_poly.entity_id
_entity_poly.type
_entity_poly.pdbx_seq_one_letter_code
_entity_poly.pdbx_strand_id
1 'polypeptide(L)'
;DTLSLHDALPISMNALVRGGRLVVISFHSLEDRMVKLAFRDRTQIAQTDPSARSNFLPGNFELIAPGGITPSEEEIATNPRARSARLRILKRVR
;
A
#
# COMPACT_ATOMS: atom_id res chain seq x y z
N ASP A 1 -19.76 -7.53 -13.89
CA ASP A 1 -19.16 -7.50 -12.56
C ASP A 1 -18.02 -6.53 -12.48
N THR A 2 -17.98 -5.79 -11.42
CA THR A 2 -16.87 -4.89 -11.13
C THR A 2 -15.85 -5.61 -10.27
N LEU A 3 -14.57 -5.40 -10.57
CA LEU A 3 -13.51 -5.88 -9.69
C LEU A 3 -13.61 -5.15 -8.35
N SER A 4 -13.58 -5.90 -7.25
CA SER A 4 -13.48 -5.31 -5.94
C SER A 4 -12.05 -4.81 -5.73
N LEU A 5 -11.84 -3.94 -4.74
CA LEU A 5 -10.50 -3.51 -4.36
C LEU A 5 -9.64 -4.71 -3.96
N HIS A 6 -10.25 -5.68 -3.27
CA HIS A 6 -9.58 -6.90 -2.86
C HIS A 6 -9.00 -7.69 -4.06
N ASP A 7 -9.72 -7.71 -5.18
CA ASP A 7 -9.26 -8.40 -6.40
C ASP A 7 -8.27 -7.53 -7.20
N ALA A 8 -8.51 -6.22 -7.25
CA ALA A 8 -7.70 -5.31 -8.05
C ALA A 8 -6.28 -5.13 -7.50
N LEU A 9 -6.09 -5.18 -6.19
CA LEU A 9 -4.79 -4.97 -5.57
C LEU A 9 -3.74 -6.01 -6.00
N PRO A 10 -4.00 -7.32 -5.89
CA PRO A 10 -3.01 -8.32 -6.34
C PRO A 10 -2.69 -8.19 -7.83
N ILE A 11 -3.70 -7.95 -8.66
CA ILE A 11 -3.52 -7.78 -10.10
C ILE A 11 -2.60 -6.60 -10.40
N SER A 12 -2.88 -5.45 -9.77
CA SER A 12 -2.10 -4.23 -9.95
C SER A 12 -0.67 -4.38 -9.46
N MET A 13 -0.49 -5.00 -8.29
CA MET A 13 0.85 -5.22 -7.73
C MET A 13 1.68 -6.15 -8.60
N ASN A 14 1.08 -7.23 -9.11
CA ASN A 14 1.77 -8.18 -9.95
C ASN A 14 2.13 -7.60 -11.33
N ALA A 15 1.42 -6.57 -11.77
CA ALA A 15 1.67 -5.90 -13.04
C ALA A 15 2.82 -4.90 -12.99
N LEU A 16 3.32 -4.54 -11.78
CA LEU A 16 4.39 -3.57 -11.66
C LEU A 16 5.72 -4.13 -12.19
N VAL A 17 6.38 -3.33 -13.00
CA VAL A 17 7.77 -3.59 -13.39
C VAL A 17 8.72 -3.15 -12.27
N ARG A 18 9.95 -3.63 -12.28
CA ARG A 18 10.98 -3.18 -11.33
C ARG A 18 11.10 -1.65 -11.39
N GLY A 19 11.07 -1.01 -10.25
CA GLY A 19 11.07 0.46 -10.15
C GLY A 19 9.69 1.09 -10.30
N GLY A 20 8.70 0.32 -10.72
CA GLY A 20 7.33 0.80 -10.86
C GLY A 20 6.67 1.08 -9.51
N ARG A 21 5.73 2.00 -9.51
CA ARG A 21 5.00 2.40 -8.30
C ARG A 21 3.51 2.24 -8.52
N LEU A 22 2.84 1.74 -7.49
CA LEU A 22 1.39 1.68 -7.43
C LEU A 22 0.93 2.70 -6.40
N VAL A 23 0.06 3.60 -6.83
CA VAL A 23 -0.52 4.63 -5.96
C VAL A 23 -2.01 4.33 -5.81
N VAL A 24 -2.46 4.25 -4.57
CA VAL A 24 -3.87 4.02 -4.26
C VAL A 24 -4.35 5.11 -3.31
N ILE A 25 -5.47 5.74 -3.67
CA ILE A 25 -6.15 6.72 -2.83
C ILE A 25 -7.44 6.09 -2.34
N SER A 26 -7.62 6.05 -1.02
CA SER A 26 -8.86 5.60 -0.41
C SER A 26 -9.51 6.73 0.38
N PHE A 27 -10.83 6.71 0.46
CA PHE A 27 -11.63 7.73 1.17
C PHE A 27 -12.37 7.14 2.36
N HIS A 28 -12.13 5.86 2.65
CA HIS A 28 -12.81 5.14 3.70
C HIS A 28 -11.80 4.34 4.52
N SER A 29 -11.98 4.30 5.84
CA SER A 29 -11.04 3.64 6.73
C SER A 29 -10.89 2.15 6.46
N LEU A 30 -11.95 1.45 6.08
CA LEU A 30 -11.89 0.02 5.77
C LEU A 30 -11.11 -0.22 4.48
N GLU A 31 -11.31 0.61 3.47
CA GLU A 31 -10.54 0.52 2.23
C GLU A 31 -9.06 0.80 2.48
N ASP A 32 -8.77 1.84 3.25
CA ASP A 32 -7.39 2.18 3.60
C ASP A 32 -6.69 1.05 4.34
N ARG A 33 -7.37 0.43 5.28
CA ARG A 33 -6.83 -0.72 6.01
C ARG A 33 -6.53 -1.88 5.08
N MET A 34 -7.41 -2.16 4.12
CA MET A 34 -7.21 -3.22 3.14
C MET A 34 -5.95 -2.97 2.30
N VAL A 35 -5.77 -1.73 1.82
CA VAL A 35 -4.60 -1.32 1.06
C VAL A 35 -3.34 -1.44 1.91
N LYS A 36 -3.39 -0.94 3.13
CA LYS A 36 -2.27 -1.00 4.08
C LYS A 36 -1.79 -2.44 4.29
N LEU A 37 -2.70 -3.36 4.55
CA LEU A 37 -2.36 -4.75 4.82
C LEU A 37 -1.84 -5.45 3.56
N ALA A 38 -2.47 -5.21 2.42
CA ALA A 38 -2.03 -5.79 1.15
C ALA A 38 -0.62 -5.32 0.77
N PHE A 39 -0.34 -4.04 0.95
CA PHE A 39 0.99 -3.49 0.66
C PHE A 39 2.04 -4.03 1.62
N ARG A 40 1.70 -4.12 2.91
CA ARG A 40 2.63 -4.64 3.92
C ARG A 40 3.04 -6.08 3.61
N ASP A 41 2.09 -6.92 3.20
CA ASP A 41 2.37 -8.31 2.86
C ASP A 41 3.42 -8.44 1.74
N ARG A 42 3.46 -7.49 0.83
CA ARG A 42 4.42 -7.51 -0.29
C ARG A 42 5.81 -7.01 0.10
N THR A 43 5.95 -6.36 1.24
CA THR A 43 7.24 -5.86 1.72
C THR A 43 8.00 -6.89 2.53
N GLN A 44 7.39 -8.01 2.89
CA GLN A 44 7.95 -9.01 3.79
C GLN A 44 7.78 -10.42 3.24
N ILE A 45 8.79 -11.25 3.45
CA ILE A 45 8.76 -12.68 3.16
C ILE A 45 8.99 -13.42 4.48
N ALA A 46 8.17 -14.43 4.77
CA ALA A 46 8.30 -15.20 5.99
C ALA A 46 9.69 -15.85 6.08
N GLN A 47 10.35 -15.68 7.21
CA GLN A 47 11.65 -16.27 7.47
C GLN A 47 11.47 -17.74 7.91
N THR A 48 12.20 -18.65 7.25
CA THR A 48 12.14 -20.07 7.56
C THR A 48 13.29 -20.54 8.46
N ASP A 49 14.32 -19.73 8.65
CA ASP A 49 15.46 -20.06 9.50
C ASP A 49 15.13 -19.80 10.97
N PRO A 50 15.05 -20.85 11.83
CA PRO A 50 14.70 -20.66 13.23
C PRO A 50 15.73 -19.90 14.03
N SER A 51 16.97 -19.79 13.54
CA SER A 51 18.03 -19.03 14.23
C SER A 51 18.04 -17.55 13.87
N ALA A 52 17.22 -17.11 12.92
CA ALA A 52 17.18 -15.74 12.48
C ALA A 52 16.58 -14.82 13.57
N ARG A 53 17.10 -13.60 13.66
CA ARG A 53 16.64 -12.60 14.62
C ARG A 53 15.28 -12.03 14.28
N SER A 54 14.89 -12.06 13.01
CA SER A 54 13.62 -11.54 12.54
C SER A 54 12.79 -12.66 11.92
N ASN A 55 11.48 -12.60 12.10
CA ASN A 55 10.55 -13.55 11.48
C ASN A 55 10.34 -13.28 9.99
N PHE A 56 10.87 -12.17 9.48
CA PHE A 56 10.64 -11.74 8.11
C PHE A 56 11.92 -11.31 7.42
N LEU A 57 11.95 -11.55 6.10
CA LEU A 57 12.98 -11.06 5.19
C LEU A 57 12.40 -9.92 4.34
N PRO A 58 13.24 -9.03 3.79
CA PRO A 58 12.76 -8.02 2.84
C PRO A 58 12.11 -8.69 1.63
N GLY A 59 10.92 -8.20 1.26
CA GLY A 59 10.22 -8.64 0.06
C GLY A 59 10.70 -7.91 -1.19
N ASN A 60 9.95 -8.09 -2.28
CA ASN A 60 10.27 -7.48 -3.58
C ASN A 60 9.73 -6.06 -3.72
N PHE A 61 9.08 -5.54 -2.69
CA PHE A 61 8.42 -4.24 -2.70
C PHE A 61 8.79 -3.44 -1.48
N GLU A 62 8.74 -2.12 -1.60
CA GLU A 62 8.95 -1.20 -0.49
C GLU A 62 7.79 -0.22 -0.40
N LEU A 63 7.47 0.18 0.83
CA LEU A 63 6.50 1.25 1.06
C LEU A 63 7.20 2.60 0.90
N ILE A 64 6.61 3.46 0.11
CA ILE A 64 6.99 4.87 0.04
C ILE A 64 6.04 5.61 0.98
N ALA A 65 6.57 6.43 1.88
CA ALA A 65 5.78 7.09 2.92
C ALA A 65 4.92 6.09 3.72
N PRO A 66 5.52 5.23 4.57
CA PRO A 66 4.83 4.06 5.17
C PRO A 66 3.52 4.36 5.91
N GLY A 67 3.38 5.54 6.49
CA GLY A 67 2.14 5.93 7.15
C GLY A 67 1.03 6.39 6.20
N GLY A 68 1.33 6.46 4.91
CA GLY A 68 0.45 7.07 3.94
C GLY A 68 0.55 8.58 3.93
N ILE A 69 -0.04 9.19 2.92
CA ILE A 69 -0.05 10.65 2.76
C ILE A 69 -1.49 11.11 2.92
N THR A 70 -1.70 12.08 3.80
CA THR A 70 -3.00 12.68 4.02
C THR A 70 -3.03 14.07 3.39
N PRO A 71 -4.21 14.60 3.04
CA PRO A 71 -4.31 15.91 2.42
C PRO A 71 -3.94 17.02 3.40
N SER A 72 -3.48 18.14 2.88
CA SER A 72 -3.21 19.35 3.65
C SER A 72 -4.51 19.98 4.14
N GLU A 73 -4.39 20.88 5.13
CA GLU A 73 -5.53 21.65 5.60
C GLU A 73 -6.14 22.49 4.49
N GLU A 74 -5.31 23.02 3.59
CA GLU A 74 -5.78 23.79 2.44
C GLU A 74 -6.62 22.94 1.49
N GLU A 75 -6.18 21.73 1.20
CA GLU A 75 -6.93 20.79 0.36
C GLU A 75 -8.29 20.46 0.98
N ILE A 76 -8.33 20.22 2.29
CA ILE A 76 -9.56 19.92 3.01
C ILE A 76 -10.51 21.13 2.98
N ALA A 77 -9.96 22.34 3.11
CA ALA A 77 -10.75 23.56 3.08
C ALA A 77 -11.43 23.78 1.72
N THR A 78 -10.72 23.48 0.64
CA THR A 78 -11.27 23.62 -0.72
C THR A 78 -12.13 22.43 -1.14
N ASN A 79 -11.85 21.24 -0.60
CA ASN A 79 -12.61 20.04 -0.89
C ASN A 79 -12.78 19.22 0.41
N PRO A 80 -13.90 19.40 1.13
CA PRO A 80 -14.13 18.68 2.39
C PRO A 80 -14.12 17.15 2.26
N ARG A 81 -14.39 16.61 1.08
CA ARG A 81 -14.33 15.16 0.84
C ARG A 81 -12.91 14.63 0.99
N ALA A 82 -11.90 15.47 0.83
CA ALA A 82 -10.51 15.06 0.97
C ALA A 82 -10.13 14.73 2.41
N ARG A 83 -10.93 15.13 3.40
CA ARG A 83 -10.63 14.90 4.83
C ARG A 83 -10.32 13.44 5.14
N SER A 84 -11.04 12.51 4.54
CA SER A 84 -10.86 11.07 4.77
C SER A 84 -9.91 10.42 3.78
N ALA A 85 -9.35 11.18 2.86
CA ALA A 85 -8.47 10.63 1.83
C ALA A 85 -7.13 10.22 2.41
N ARG A 86 -6.64 9.07 1.97
CA ARG A 86 -5.28 8.62 2.26
C ARG A 86 -4.69 8.01 1.01
N LEU A 87 -3.50 8.49 0.66
CA LEU A 87 -2.75 8.01 -0.48
C LEU A 87 -1.63 7.10 0.02
N ARG A 88 -1.54 5.90 -0.55
CA ARG A 88 -0.48 4.95 -0.23
C ARG A 88 0.27 4.56 -1.48
N ILE A 89 1.57 4.39 -1.36
CA ILE A 89 2.46 4.13 -2.48
C ILE A 89 3.27 2.87 -2.20
N LEU A 90 3.25 1.95 -3.15
CA LEU A 90 4.08 0.74 -3.13
C LEU A 90 5.03 0.78 -4.32
N LYS A 91 6.31 0.51 -4.09
CA LYS A 91 7.30 0.47 -5.15
C LYS A 91 7.86 -0.94 -5.28
N ARG A 92 7.95 -1.45 -6.52
CA ARG A 92 8.64 -2.70 -6.78
C ARG A 92 10.14 -2.44 -6.89
N VAL A 93 10.93 -3.15 -6.07
CA VAL A 93 12.40 -2.93 -6.00
C VAL A 93 13.21 -4.13 -6.50
N ARG A 94 12.58 -5.30 -6.66
CA ARG A 94 13.26 -6.50 -7.17
C ARG A 94 12.46 -7.23 -8.21
#